data_6393efde273eaff27e903e5b6a20ea4f
#
_entry.id   6393efde273eaff27e903e5b6a20ea4f
#
_cell.length_a   1.000
_cell.length_b   1.000
_cell.length_c   1.000
_cell.angle_alpha   90.00
_cell.angle_beta   90.00
_cell.angle_gamma   90.00
#
_symmetry.space_group_name_H-M   'P 1'
#
loop_
_entity.id
_entity.type
_entity.pdbx_description
1 polymer ?
#
loop_
_entity_poly.entity_id
_entity_poly.type
_entity_poly.pdbx_seq_one_letter_code
_entity_poly.pdbx_strand_id
1 'polypeptide(L)'
;HSRALFEIIRGITMRKITTSAYMPTEISVESISENVARITAYPFETGYAVTLAHPLRRLLYSSTVGFAATGVKIEGVSHEFDSMRGMLEDVAQFIINLKNIRFKLKNESEREVVEYSFKGPKEIKAGDLKSDIVDIVNPDAYLATINEDAELKFSVIIQKGIGYVPSEEIRDNTEEGYIALDAFFTPVKKAVYELENVLVEDNPDYEKIIFTVTTDGQVGAIEAFKHAIEAMYQQMSVFKGVLNIDVSAGLNAQTSGSEHAKLLQSIEELNLSARSSNCLDKAEIRFIGELALMDENELKELKNLGKKSLEEIKA
;
A
#
# COMPACT_ATOMS: atom_id res chain seq x y z
N HIS A 1 42.23 -40.05 24.65
CA HIS A 1 40.79 -40.03 24.33
C HIS A 1 39.99 -38.88 25.05
N SER A 2 40.45 -38.39 26.19
CA SER A 2 39.73 -37.32 26.95
C SER A 2 39.87 -35.92 26.34
N ARG A 3 40.98 -35.60 25.64
CA ARG A 3 41.19 -34.28 25.00
C ARG A 3 40.37 -34.08 23.75
N ALA A 4 40.20 -35.11 22.93
CA ALA A 4 39.38 -35.03 21.71
C ALA A 4 37.89 -34.88 22.02
N LEU A 5 37.40 -35.47 23.10
CA LEU A 5 36.02 -35.32 23.57
C LEU A 5 35.76 -33.90 24.12
N PHE A 6 36.77 -33.27 24.71
CA PHE A 6 36.70 -31.90 25.23
C PHE A 6 36.73 -30.87 24.10
N GLU A 7 37.40 -31.14 22.97
CA GLU A 7 37.39 -30.29 21.78
C GLU A 7 36.08 -30.42 21.02
N ILE A 8 35.48 -31.60 20.96
CA ILE A 8 34.15 -31.82 20.37
C ILE A 8 33.06 -31.14 21.20
N ILE A 9 33.17 -31.11 22.51
CA ILE A 9 32.23 -30.41 23.40
C ILE A 9 32.44 -28.90 23.35
N ARG A 10 33.64 -28.39 23.04
CA ARG A 10 33.90 -26.95 22.75
C ARG A 10 33.32 -26.45 21.43
N GLY A 11 33.04 -27.36 20.50
CA GLY A 11 32.36 -27.04 19.24
C GLY A 11 30.84 -26.91 19.37
N ILE A 12 30.24 -27.21 20.52
CA ILE A 12 28.87 -26.84 20.82
C ILE A 12 28.94 -25.36 21.23
N THR A 13 28.73 -24.49 20.26
CA THR A 13 28.64 -23.03 20.47
C THR A 13 27.58 -22.81 21.54
N MET A 14 28.01 -22.53 22.79
CA MET A 14 27.08 -22.15 23.82
C MET A 14 26.36 -20.90 23.36
N ARG A 15 25.05 -21.00 23.13
CA ARG A 15 24.22 -19.87 22.70
C ARG A 15 24.46 -18.74 23.68
N LYS A 16 25.05 -17.65 23.18
CA LYS A 16 25.31 -16.47 23.99
C LYS A 16 23.98 -15.93 24.52
N ILE A 17 23.85 -15.80 25.83
CA ILE A 17 22.67 -15.17 26.43
C ILE A 17 22.69 -13.70 26.01
N THR A 18 21.68 -13.30 25.24
CA THR A 18 21.50 -11.92 24.79
C THR A 18 20.42 -11.24 25.61
N THR A 19 20.52 -9.94 25.81
CA THR A 19 19.56 -9.12 26.58
C THR A 19 18.55 -8.41 25.70
N SER A 20 18.71 -8.50 24.37
CA SER A 20 17.81 -7.92 23.36
C SER A 20 17.76 -8.82 22.14
N ALA A 21 16.64 -8.78 21.42
CA ALA A 21 16.51 -9.44 20.14
C ALA A 21 17.44 -8.81 19.10
N TYR A 22 17.93 -9.62 18.16
CA TYR A 22 18.70 -9.14 17.03
C TYR A 22 17.81 -8.30 16.11
N MET A 23 18.28 -7.13 15.70
CA MET A 23 17.55 -6.27 14.78
C MET A 23 17.93 -6.60 13.34
N PRO A 24 16.94 -6.70 12.43
CA PRO A 24 17.22 -6.90 11.00
C PRO A 24 18.04 -5.73 10.44
N THR A 25 19.05 -6.06 9.65
CA THR A 25 19.99 -5.08 9.07
C THR A 25 19.86 -4.98 7.56
N GLU A 26 19.28 -5.99 6.93
CA GLU A 26 19.18 -6.07 5.47
C GLU A 26 17.72 -5.92 5.04
N ILE A 27 17.48 -5.02 4.11
CA ILE A 27 16.21 -4.86 3.42
C ILE A 27 16.46 -4.70 1.92
N SER A 28 15.68 -5.38 1.12
CA SER A 28 15.66 -5.17 -0.33
C SER A 28 14.24 -5.00 -0.82
N VAL A 29 14.08 -4.11 -1.80
CA VAL A 29 12.80 -3.84 -2.46
C VAL A 29 13.01 -4.04 -3.95
N GLU A 30 12.32 -5.00 -4.52
CA GLU A 30 12.38 -5.35 -5.93
C GLU A 30 11.02 -5.08 -6.58
N SER A 31 10.98 -4.20 -7.56
CA SER A 31 9.83 -4.00 -8.41
C SER A 31 9.85 -5.05 -9.53
N ILE A 32 9.02 -6.09 -9.41
CA ILE A 32 8.89 -7.14 -10.44
C ILE A 32 8.14 -6.60 -11.66
N SER A 33 7.12 -5.78 -11.39
CA SER A 33 6.36 -5.01 -12.38
C SER A 33 5.76 -3.79 -11.70
N GLU A 34 5.08 -2.92 -12.45
CA GLU A 34 4.40 -1.74 -11.89
C GLU A 34 3.44 -2.09 -10.73
N ASN A 35 2.78 -3.24 -10.85
CA ASN A 35 1.76 -3.68 -9.89
C ASN A 35 2.20 -4.84 -9.00
N VAL A 36 3.46 -5.27 -9.08
CA VAL A 36 4.00 -6.38 -8.28
C VAL A 36 5.34 -5.99 -7.69
N ALA A 37 5.46 -6.08 -6.38
CA ALA A 37 6.71 -5.84 -5.66
C ALA A 37 7.04 -7.02 -4.75
N ARG A 38 8.34 -7.27 -4.59
CA ARG A 38 8.90 -8.17 -3.59
C ARG A 38 9.72 -7.38 -2.59
N ILE A 39 9.42 -7.54 -1.31
CA ILE A 39 10.12 -6.88 -0.21
C ILE A 39 10.71 -7.96 0.68
N THR A 40 12.02 -7.93 0.86
CA THR A 40 12.75 -8.91 1.67
C THR A 40 13.44 -8.22 2.81
N ALA A 41 13.31 -8.75 4.03
CA ALA A 41 13.98 -8.24 5.22
C ALA A 41 14.55 -9.39 6.05
N TYR A 42 15.77 -9.24 6.55
CA TYR A 42 16.47 -10.20 7.40
C TYR A 42 17.67 -9.57 8.11
N PRO A 43 18.30 -10.23 9.09
CA PRO A 43 17.83 -11.42 9.79
C PRO A 43 16.93 -11.06 10.97
N PHE A 44 15.96 -11.91 11.23
CA PHE A 44 15.13 -11.87 12.45
C PHE A 44 15.47 -13.07 13.32
N GLU A 45 15.42 -12.92 14.63
CA GLU A 45 15.46 -14.09 15.51
C GLU A 45 14.22 -14.98 15.30
N THR A 46 14.37 -16.25 15.55
CA THR A 46 13.30 -17.25 15.44
C THR A 46 12.02 -16.80 16.12
N GLY A 47 10.92 -16.77 15.38
CA GLY A 47 9.59 -16.35 15.83
C GLY A 47 9.30 -14.84 15.76
N TYR A 48 10.31 -13.97 15.56
CA TYR A 48 10.09 -12.53 15.42
C TYR A 48 9.55 -12.14 14.03
N ALA A 49 9.95 -12.86 12.99
CA ALA A 49 9.53 -12.56 11.62
C ALA A 49 8.01 -12.60 11.47
N VAL A 50 7.33 -13.61 12.00
CA VAL A 50 5.88 -13.77 11.94
C VAL A 50 5.15 -12.65 12.70
N THR A 51 5.73 -12.11 13.74
CA THR A 51 5.17 -11.02 14.56
C THR A 51 4.98 -9.73 13.73
N LEU A 52 5.83 -9.52 12.74
CA LEU A 52 5.69 -8.38 11.79
C LEU A 52 4.94 -8.79 10.52
N ALA A 53 5.24 -9.96 9.98
CA ALA A 53 4.72 -10.38 8.68
C ALA A 53 3.19 -10.52 8.68
N HIS A 54 2.63 -11.15 9.69
CA HIS A 54 1.20 -11.40 9.74
C HIS A 54 0.35 -10.12 9.91
N PRO A 55 0.65 -9.20 10.83
CA PRO A 55 -0.05 -7.92 10.93
C PRO A 55 0.10 -7.06 9.68
N LEU A 56 1.29 -6.96 9.09
CA LEU A 56 1.50 -6.19 7.86
C LEU A 56 0.68 -6.73 6.69
N ARG A 57 0.61 -8.06 6.54
CA ARG A 57 -0.27 -8.68 5.53
C ARG A 57 -1.73 -8.28 5.73
N ARG A 58 -2.22 -8.26 6.95
CA ARG A 58 -3.59 -7.84 7.26
C ARG A 58 -3.82 -6.38 6.93
N LEU A 59 -2.88 -5.51 7.30
CA LEU A 59 -2.96 -4.07 7.04
C LEU A 59 -2.90 -3.76 5.54
N LEU A 60 -2.15 -4.52 4.74
CA LEU A 60 -2.14 -4.38 3.28
C LEU A 60 -3.55 -4.44 2.69
N TYR A 61 -4.40 -5.35 3.17
CA TYR A 61 -5.78 -5.46 2.71
C TYR A 61 -6.74 -4.43 3.33
N SER A 62 -6.48 -3.97 4.54
CA SER A 62 -7.42 -3.17 5.33
C SER A 62 -7.11 -1.69 5.42
N SER A 63 -5.90 -1.25 5.09
CA SER A 63 -5.48 0.14 5.26
C SER A 63 -5.24 0.90 3.96
N THR A 64 -5.05 0.19 2.85
CA THR A 64 -4.80 0.83 1.56
C THR A 64 -6.10 1.37 0.98
N VAL A 65 -6.09 2.65 0.66
CA VAL A 65 -7.24 3.35 0.08
C VAL A 65 -7.38 3.02 -1.40
N GLY A 66 -8.62 2.82 -1.84
CA GLY A 66 -8.97 2.64 -3.25
C GLY A 66 -10.36 3.16 -3.56
N PHE A 67 -10.79 2.97 -4.80
CA PHE A 67 -12.11 3.37 -5.28
C PHE A 67 -12.90 2.15 -5.71
N ALA A 68 -14.23 2.21 -5.51
CA ALA A 68 -15.15 1.18 -5.98
C ALA A 68 -16.50 1.80 -6.34
N ALA A 69 -17.24 1.13 -7.23
CA ALA A 69 -18.65 1.40 -7.46
C ALA A 69 -19.46 0.90 -6.26
N THR A 70 -20.21 1.79 -5.62
CA THR A 70 -21.04 1.49 -4.44
C THR A 70 -22.52 1.48 -4.75
N GLY A 71 -22.93 2.03 -5.88
CA GLY A 71 -24.30 2.04 -6.33
C GLY A 71 -24.41 2.20 -7.83
N VAL A 72 -25.47 1.64 -8.41
CA VAL A 72 -25.81 1.79 -9.82
C VAL A 72 -27.29 2.00 -9.98
N LYS A 73 -27.67 2.90 -10.88
CA LYS A 73 -29.06 3.11 -11.30
C LYS A 73 -29.10 2.96 -12.81
N ILE A 74 -29.94 2.08 -13.31
CA ILE A 74 -30.15 1.80 -14.72
C ILE A 74 -31.56 2.24 -15.08
N GLU A 75 -31.71 3.02 -16.16
CA GLU A 75 -33.01 3.48 -16.62
C GLU A 75 -33.91 2.27 -17.03
N GLY A 76 -35.09 2.21 -16.47
CA GLY A 76 -36.05 1.12 -16.72
C GLY A 76 -35.81 -0.17 -15.91
N VAL A 77 -34.88 -0.16 -14.96
CA VAL A 77 -34.56 -1.28 -14.08
C VAL A 77 -34.91 -0.92 -12.63
N SER A 78 -35.57 -1.81 -11.92
CA SER A 78 -36.04 -1.61 -10.54
C SER A 78 -35.21 -2.36 -9.50
N HIS A 79 -34.60 -3.46 -9.85
CA HIS A 79 -33.81 -4.31 -8.95
C HIS A 79 -32.77 -5.17 -9.70
N GLU A 80 -31.85 -5.77 -8.96
CA GLU A 80 -30.75 -6.56 -9.50
C GLU A 80 -31.11 -7.82 -10.27
N PHE A 81 -32.33 -8.33 -10.10
CA PHE A 81 -32.83 -9.52 -10.80
C PHE A 81 -33.68 -9.17 -12.04
N ASP A 82 -33.71 -7.92 -12.42
CA ASP A 82 -34.41 -7.44 -13.59
C ASP A 82 -33.65 -7.75 -14.88
N SER A 83 -34.30 -7.54 -16.02
CA SER A 83 -33.65 -7.62 -17.32
C SER A 83 -33.94 -6.35 -18.13
N MET A 84 -32.98 -5.92 -18.92
CA MET A 84 -33.13 -4.80 -19.81
C MET A 84 -33.29 -5.26 -21.25
N ARG A 85 -34.35 -4.84 -21.91
CA ARG A 85 -34.57 -5.17 -23.32
C ARG A 85 -33.45 -4.58 -24.20
N GLY A 86 -32.82 -5.43 -24.98
CA GLY A 86 -31.76 -5.04 -25.90
C GLY A 86 -30.37 -5.08 -25.31
N MET A 87 -30.18 -5.43 -24.06
CA MET A 87 -28.91 -5.81 -23.45
C MET A 87 -28.78 -7.34 -23.45
N LEU A 88 -27.60 -7.84 -23.79
CA LEU A 88 -27.32 -9.28 -23.85
C LEU A 88 -27.31 -9.89 -22.45
N GLU A 89 -26.71 -9.20 -21.49
CA GLU A 89 -26.61 -9.59 -20.11
C GLU A 89 -27.90 -9.25 -19.35
N ASP A 90 -28.22 -10.04 -18.32
CA ASP A 90 -29.16 -9.60 -17.30
C ASP A 90 -28.50 -8.54 -16.37
N VAL A 91 -29.32 -7.90 -15.54
CA VAL A 91 -28.84 -6.84 -14.64
C VAL A 91 -27.84 -7.39 -13.62
N ALA A 92 -28.02 -8.62 -13.13
CA ALA A 92 -27.13 -9.26 -12.19
C ALA A 92 -25.71 -9.44 -12.80
N GLN A 93 -25.65 -9.91 -14.05
CA GLN A 93 -24.37 -10.05 -14.76
C GLN A 93 -23.74 -8.71 -15.06
N PHE A 94 -24.53 -7.70 -15.44
CA PHE A 94 -24.06 -6.33 -15.61
C PHE A 94 -23.41 -5.79 -14.32
N ILE A 95 -24.05 -6.00 -13.17
CA ILE A 95 -23.52 -5.59 -11.86
C ILE A 95 -22.20 -6.31 -11.55
N ILE A 96 -22.12 -7.62 -11.80
CA ILE A 96 -20.88 -8.38 -11.61
C ILE A 96 -19.75 -7.81 -12.47
N ASN A 97 -20.03 -7.51 -13.74
CA ASN A 97 -19.05 -6.92 -14.65
C ASN A 97 -18.64 -5.51 -14.19
N LEU A 98 -19.61 -4.68 -13.76
CA LEU A 98 -19.35 -3.33 -13.24
C LEU A 98 -18.44 -3.35 -12.01
N LYS A 99 -18.66 -4.28 -11.08
CA LYS A 99 -17.83 -4.45 -9.88
C LYS A 99 -16.38 -4.88 -10.18
N ASN A 100 -16.15 -5.50 -11.34
CA ASN A 100 -14.81 -5.85 -11.80
C ASN A 100 -14.04 -4.66 -12.40
N ILE A 101 -14.73 -3.57 -12.72
CA ILE A 101 -14.10 -2.35 -13.24
C ILE A 101 -13.42 -1.61 -12.09
N ARG A 102 -12.15 -1.24 -12.29
CA ARG A 102 -11.37 -0.50 -11.32
C ARG A 102 -11.33 0.98 -11.71
N PHE A 103 -12.11 1.74 -10.96
CA PHE A 103 -12.24 3.19 -11.10
C PHE A 103 -11.13 3.92 -10.35
N LYS A 104 -10.80 5.12 -10.85
CA LYS A 104 -9.97 6.08 -10.14
C LYS A 104 -10.52 7.47 -10.40
N LEU A 105 -10.80 8.25 -9.36
CA LEU A 105 -11.20 9.64 -9.52
C LEU A 105 -9.96 10.51 -9.76
N LYS A 106 -10.04 11.42 -10.73
CA LYS A 106 -8.95 12.34 -11.09
C LYS A 106 -8.91 13.58 -10.19
N ASN A 107 -10.05 13.89 -9.58
CA ASN A 107 -10.17 14.95 -8.59
C ASN A 107 -9.94 14.40 -7.17
N GLU A 108 -9.82 15.28 -6.19
CA GLU A 108 -9.66 14.91 -4.79
C GLU A 108 -10.99 14.50 -4.10
N SER A 109 -12.06 14.34 -4.88
CA SER A 109 -13.37 13.97 -4.35
C SER A 109 -13.37 12.56 -3.77
N GLU A 110 -14.07 12.40 -2.66
CA GLU A 110 -14.26 11.10 -2.01
C GLU A 110 -15.45 10.33 -2.60
N ARG A 111 -16.34 11.02 -3.31
CA ARG A 111 -17.56 10.45 -3.90
C ARG A 111 -17.98 11.25 -5.12
N GLU A 112 -18.28 10.54 -6.20
CA GLU A 112 -18.84 11.10 -7.42
C GLU A 112 -19.97 10.23 -7.95
N VAL A 113 -20.96 10.89 -8.58
CA VAL A 113 -22.02 10.22 -9.34
C VAL A 113 -21.79 10.54 -10.81
N VAL A 114 -21.61 9.51 -11.60
CA VAL A 114 -21.28 9.67 -13.03
C VAL A 114 -22.35 9.01 -13.89
N GLU A 115 -22.83 9.76 -14.85
CA GLU A 115 -23.87 9.31 -15.79
C GLU A 115 -23.26 8.87 -17.11
N TYR A 116 -23.78 7.76 -17.64
CA TYR A 116 -23.37 7.19 -18.91
C TYR A 116 -24.58 6.92 -19.79
N SER A 117 -24.41 7.14 -21.10
CA SER A 117 -25.42 6.84 -22.12
C SER A 117 -24.75 6.25 -23.36
N PHE A 118 -25.16 5.07 -23.74
CA PHE A 118 -24.66 4.35 -24.90
C PHE A 118 -25.80 3.93 -25.81
N LYS A 119 -25.61 4.13 -27.13
CA LYS A 119 -26.53 3.66 -28.16
C LYS A 119 -25.93 2.44 -28.86
N GLY A 120 -26.76 1.46 -29.09
CA GLY A 120 -26.38 0.27 -29.83
C GLY A 120 -26.30 0.44 -31.35
N PRO A 121 -25.75 -0.56 -32.08
CA PRO A 121 -25.15 -1.76 -31.50
C PRO A 121 -23.75 -1.46 -30.95
N LYS A 122 -23.45 -1.90 -29.74
CA LYS A 122 -22.14 -1.64 -29.12
C LYS A 122 -21.80 -2.69 -28.09
N GLU A 123 -20.53 -3.16 -28.12
CA GLU A 123 -19.87 -3.82 -27.01
C GLU A 123 -19.22 -2.73 -26.14
N ILE A 124 -19.64 -2.63 -24.87
CA ILE A 124 -19.19 -1.61 -23.94
C ILE A 124 -18.10 -2.23 -23.05
N LYS A 125 -16.94 -1.58 -23.04
CA LYS A 125 -15.82 -1.94 -22.18
C LYS A 125 -15.60 -0.87 -21.11
N ALA A 126 -14.84 -1.21 -20.09
CA ALA A 126 -14.50 -0.30 -19.01
C ALA A 126 -13.87 1.02 -19.51
N GLY A 127 -13.05 0.96 -20.56
CA GLY A 127 -12.42 2.12 -21.18
C GLY A 127 -13.42 3.15 -21.72
N ASP A 128 -14.63 2.72 -22.12
CA ASP A 128 -15.70 3.61 -22.57
C ASP A 128 -16.27 4.48 -21.43
N LEU A 129 -16.04 4.09 -20.16
CA LEU A 129 -16.47 4.82 -18.98
C LEU A 129 -15.50 5.93 -18.56
N LYS A 130 -14.38 6.07 -19.24
CA LYS A 130 -13.41 7.12 -18.97
C LYS A 130 -14.01 8.50 -19.27
N SER A 131 -13.78 9.44 -18.35
CA SER A 131 -14.29 10.81 -18.47
C SER A 131 -13.27 11.82 -17.92
N ASP A 132 -13.63 13.09 -17.87
CA ASP A 132 -12.78 14.13 -17.30
C ASP A 132 -12.52 13.95 -15.80
N ILE A 133 -13.47 13.34 -15.09
CA ILE A 133 -13.41 13.09 -13.64
C ILE A 133 -13.06 11.66 -13.27
N VAL A 134 -13.25 10.70 -14.20
CA VAL A 134 -13.03 9.26 -13.97
C VAL A 134 -11.94 8.75 -14.88
N ASP A 135 -10.97 8.07 -14.30
CA ASP A 135 -10.01 7.21 -15.00
C ASP A 135 -10.31 5.73 -14.74
N ILE A 136 -9.90 4.87 -15.65
CA ILE A 136 -10.12 3.43 -15.59
C ILE A 136 -8.76 2.73 -15.62
N VAL A 137 -8.52 1.88 -14.62
CA VAL A 137 -7.26 1.16 -14.46
C VAL A 137 -7.18 -0.06 -15.37
N ASN A 138 -8.33 -0.72 -15.62
CA ASN A 138 -8.46 -1.92 -16.46
C ASN A 138 -9.42 -1.69 -17.65
N PRO A 139 -9.01 -0.91 -18.67
CA PRO A 139 -9.89 -0.44 -19.74
C PRO A 139 -10.46 -1.56 -20.62
N ASP A 140 -9.80 -2.71 -20.69
CA ASP A 140 -10.23 -3.85 -21.50
C ASP A 140 -11.31 -4.72 -20.84
N ALA A 141 -11.65 -4.45 -19.57
CA ALA A 141 -12.68 -5.20 -18.86
C ALA A 141 -14.04 -5.03 -19.55
N TYR A 142 -14.71 -6.15 -19.77
CA TYR A 142 -16.02 -6.20 -20.42
C TYR A 142 -17.12 -5.73 -19.47
N LEU A 143 -18.07 -4.94 -19.95
CA LEU A 143 -19.23 -4.49 -19.19
C LEU A 143 -20.52 -5.09 -19.71
N ALA A 144 -20.91 -4.76 -20.93
CA ALA A 144 -22.18 -5.19 -21.53
C ALA A 144 -22.17 -5.08 -23.04
N THR A 145 -23.11 -5.80 -23.70
CA THR A 145 -23.37 -5.64 -25.12
C THR A 145 -24.81 -5.22 -25.34
N ILE A 146 -25.03 -4.18 -26.15
CA ILE A 146 -26.38 -3.66 -26.51
C ILE A 146 -26.64 -3.79 -28.01
N ASN A 147 -27.90 -4.08 -28.36
CA ASN A 147 -28.38 -4.28 -29.71
C ASN A 147 -28.67 -2.94 -30.41
N GLU A 148 -28.95 -2.99 -31.74
CA GLU A 148 -29.17 -1.82 -32.59
C GLU A 148 -30.24 -0.85 -32.08
N ASP A 149 -31.34 -1.37 -31.54
CA ASP A 149 -32.48 -0.57 -31.10
C ASP A 149 -32.44 -0.23 -29.59
N ALA A 150 -31.34 -0.53 -28.93
CA ALA A 150 -31.20 -0.31 -27.50
C ALA A 150 -30.39 0.95 -27.16
N GLU A 151 -30.84 1.63 -26.13
CA GLU A 151 -30.09 2.71 -25.48
C GLU A 151 -29.94 2.34 -24.00
N LEU A 152 -28.68 2.20 -23.56
CA LEU A 152 -28.33 1.92 -22.16
C LEU A 152 -27.96 3.23 -21.48
N LYS A 153 -28.78 3.66 -20.52
CA LYS A 153 -28.49 4.81 -19.65
C LYS A 153 -28.39 4.33 -18.22
N PHE A 154 -27.29 4.68 -17.61
CA PHE A 154 -27.08 4.33 -16.20
C PHE A 154 -26.20 5.37 -15.51
N SER A 155 -26.31 5.44 -14.19
CA SER A 155 -25.42 6.23 -13.36
C SER A 155 -24.76 5.36 -12.32
N VAL A 156 -23.50 5.65 -12.01
CA VAL A 156 -22.66 4.91 -11.08
C VAL A 156 -22.22 5.84 -9.96
N ILE A 157 -22.38 5.40 -8.73
CA ILE A 157 -21.79 6.06 -7.56
C ILE A 157 -20.41 5.45 -7.36
N ILE A 158 -19.37 6.25 -7.48
CA ILE A 158 -17.99 5.86 -7.23
C ILE A 158 -17.55 6.50 -5.94
N GLN A 159 -17.05 5.70 -5.00
CA GLN A 159 -16.59 6.16 -3.70
C GLN A 159 -15.16 5.71 -3.40
N LYS A 160 -14.52 6.51 -2.55
CA LYS A 160 -13.21 6.22 -1.97
C LYS A 160 -13.40 5.53 -0.62
N GLY A 161 -12.63 4.50 -0.36
CA GLY A 161 -12.74 3.76 0.90
C GLY A 161 -11.57 2.81 1.13
N ILE A 162 -11.67 2.00 2.17
CA ILE A 162 -10.70 0.98 2.55
C ILE A 162 -11.40 -0.37 2.74
N GLY A 163 -10.66 -1.45 2.49
CA GLY A 163 -11.12 -2.81 2.76
C GLY A 163 -12.33 -3.22 1.92
N TYR A 164 -13.32 -3.83 2.58
CA TYR A 164 -14.57 -4.32 1.99
C TYR A 164 -15.75 -3.83 2.82
N VAL A 165 -16.79 -3.35 2.14
CA VAL A 165 -18.06 -2.93 2.74
C VAL A 165 -19.21 -3.68 2.06
N PRO A 166 -20.04 -4.42 2.81
CA PRO A 166 -21.17 -5.14 2.24
C PRO A 166 -22.29 -4.18 1.79
N SER A 167 -23.09 -4.63 0.82
CA SER A 167 -24.17 -3.83 0.24
C SER A 167 -25.25 -3.43 1.25
N GLU A 168 -25.45 -4.22 2.28
CA GLU A 168 -26.40 -3.93 3.37
C GLU A 168 -26.04 -2.63 4.11
N GLU A 169 -24.74 -2.44 4.40
CA GLU A 169 -24.26 -1.21 5.06
C GLU A 169 -24.27 -0.01 4.10
N ILE A 170 -24.02 -0.24 2.82
CA ILE A 170 -24.04 0.80 1.78
C ILE A 170 -25.47 1.28 1.53
N ARG A 171 -26.44 0.37 1.56
CA ARG A 171 -27.87 0.64 1.28
C ARG A 171 -28.45 1.75 2.14
N ASP A 172 -28.10 1.78 3.41
CA ASP A 172 -28.60 2.78 4.36
C ASP A 172 -28.18 4.21 4.01
N ASN A 173 -27.10 4.35 3.24
CA ASN A 173 -26.53 5.63 2.80
C ASN A 173 -26.65 5.86 1.28
N THR A 174 -27.39 5.00 0.59
CA THR A 174 -27.56 5.07 -0.87
C THR A 174 -28.84 5.84 -1.21
N GLU A 175 -28.77 6.68 -2.23
CA GLU A 175 -29.90 7.47 -2.71
C GLU A 175 -31.00 6.58 -3.30
N GLU A 176 -32.24 7.04 -3.19
CA GLU A 176 -33.41 6.32 -3.70
C GLU A 176 -33.28 6.04 -5.21
N GLY A 177 -33.64 4.83 -5.62
CA GLY A 177 -33.56 4.38 -6.99
C GLY A 177 -32.21 3.81 -7.42
N TYR A 178 -31.20 3.82 -6.56
CA TYR A 178 -29.94 3.12 -6.78
C TYR A 178 -29.97 1.71 -6.19
N ILE A 179 -29.38 0.76 -6.90
CA ILE A 179 -29.07 -0.58 -6.41
C ILE A 179 -27.74 -0.47 -5.68
N ALA A 180 -27.74 -0.74 -4.37
CA ALA A 180 -26.51 -0.74 -3.56
C ALA A 180 -25.66 -1.97 -3.91
N LEU A 181 -24.35 -1.74 -4.07
CA LEU A 181 -23.36 -2.74 -4.43
C LEU A 181 -22.41 -2.96 -3.27
N ASP A 182 -22.08 -4.20 -2.98
CA ASP A 182 -20.95 -4.51 -2.10
C ASP A 182 -19.64 -4.05 -2.77
N ALA A 183 -18.79 -3.37 -2.00
CA ALA A 183 -17.63 -2.66 -2.51
C ALA A 183 -16.33 -3.21 -1.96
N PHE A 184 -15.45 -3.66 -2.86
CA PHE A 184 -14.06 -3.98 -2.58
C PHE A 184 -13.20 -2.75 -2.90
N PHE A 185 -12.94 -1.93 -1.88
CA PHE A 185 -12.13 -0.72 -2.03
C PHE A 185 -10.65 -1.02 -2.15
N THR A 186 -10.19 -2.09 -1.45
CA THR A 186 -8.77 -2.41 -1.43
C THR A 186 -8.18 -2.60 -2.83
N PRO A 187 -7.12 -1.85 -3.19
CA PRO A 187 -6.40 -2.08 -4.44
C PRO A 187 -5.45 -3.28 -4.36
N VAL A 188 -5.23 -3.84 -3.19
CA VAL A 188 -4.35 -5.00 -3.00
C VAL A 188 -5.09 -6.27 -3.38
N LYS A 189 -4.70 -6.89 -4.50
CA LYS A 189 -5.27 -8.16 -4.98
C LYS A 189 -4.72 -9.35 -4.23
N LYS A 190 -3.41 -9.33 -3.97
CA LYS A 190 -2.70 -10.44 -3.32
C LYS A 190 -1.56 -9.90 -2.46
N ALA A 191 -1.52 -10.35 -1.22
CA ALA A 191 -0.41 -10.13 -0.32
C ALA A 191 -0.03 -11.47 0.32
N VAL A 192 1.16 -11.93 0.03
CA VAL A 192 1.71 -13.19 0.54
C VAL A 192 3.02 -12.88 1.21
N TYR A 193 3.32 -13.58 2.30
CA TYR A 193 4.66 -13.60 2.87
C TYR A 193 5.14 -15.05 3.02
N GLU A 194 6.43 -15.21 2.85
CA GLU A 194 7.15 -16.44 3.06
C GLU A 194 8.23 -16.21 4.11
N LEU A 195 8.47 -17.21 4.95
CA LEU A 195 9.54 -17.20 5.95
C LEU A 195 10.56 -18.25 5.56
N GLU A 196 11.81 -17.84 5.45
CA GLU A 196 12.93 -18.73 5.16
C GLU A 196 13.98 -18.61 6.26
N ASN A 197 14.66 -19.70 6.54
CA ASN A 197 15.79 -19.66 7.44
C ASN A 197 17.03 -19.10 6.73
N VAL A 198 17.81 -18.29 7.44
CA VAL A 198 19.07 -17.76 6.95
C VAL A 198 20.19 -18.00 7.94
N LEU A 199 21.37 -18.29 7.40
CA LEU A 199 22.58 -18.45 8.21
C LEU A 199 23.17 -17.07 8.53
N VAL A 200 23.29 -16.77 9.81
CA VAL A 200 23.99 -15.56 10.28
C VAL A 200 25.10 -15.99 11.21
N GLU A 201 26.34 -15.68 10.85
CA GLU A 201 27.51 -16.23 11.51
C GLU A 201 27.46 -17.79 11.48
N ASP A 202 27.38 -18.43 12.63
CA ASP A 202 27.29 -19.90 12.77
C ASP A 202 25.88 -20.39 13.13
N ASN A 203 24.87 -19.51 13.15
CA ASN A 203 23.51 -19.83 13.54
C ASN A 203 22.56 -19.87 12.34
N PRO A 204 22.03 -21.06 11.96
CA PRO A 204 21.12 -21.21 10.82
C PRO A 204 19.65 -20.90 11.16
N ASP A 205 19.31 -20.56 12.40
CA ASP A 205 17.93 -20.46 12.86
C ASP A 205 17.36 -19.04 12.74
N TYR A 206 18.10 -18.10 12.17
CA TYR A 206 17.57 -16.78 11.86
C TYR A 206 16.55 -16.87 10.72
N GLU A 207 15.59 -15.94 10.71
CA GLU A 207 14.50 -15.90 9.76
C GLU A 207 14.64 -14.73 8.79
N LYS A 208 14.16 -14.94 7.56
CA LYS A 208 14.00 -13.95 6.51
C LYS A 208 12.54 -13.86 6.12
N ILE A 209 12.01 -12.66 6.03
CA ILE A 209 10.66 -12.39 5.51
C ILE A 209 10.78 -12.02 4.04
N ILE A 210 9.94 -12.61 3.20
CA ILE A 210 9.77 -12.25 1.80
C ILE A 210 8.30 -11.95 1.57
N PHE A 211 7.97 -10.66 1.40
CA PHE A 211 6.64 -10.25 0.97
C PHE A 211 6.55 -10.22 -0.54
N THR A 212 5.43 -10.70 -1.09
CA THR A 212 5.04 -10.46 -2.48
C THR A 212 3.67 -9.79 -2.47
N VAL A 213 3.64 -8.55 -2.96
CA VAL A 213 2.44 -7.71 -3.00
C VAL A 213 2.04 -7.48 -4.45
N THR A 214 0.78 -7.75 -4.76
CA THR A 214 0.17 -7.49 -6.07
C THR A 214 -1.02 -6.56 -5.92
N THR A 215 -1.04 -5.48 -6.67
CA THR A 215 -2.15 -4.52 -6.71
C THR A 215 -2.91 -4.60 -8.03
N ASP A 216 -4.03 -3.91 -8.09
CA ASP A 216 -4.87 -3.81 -9.30
C ASP A 216 -4.45 -2.65 -10.24
N GLY A 217 -3.46 -1.84 -9.83
CA GLY A 217 -2.94 -0.69 -10.57
C GLY A 217 -3.49 0.66 -10.12
N GLN A 218 -4.47 0.73 -9.22
CA GLN A 218 -4.90 2.01 -8.63
C GLN A 218 -3.77 2.64 -7.82
N VAL A 219 -2.99 1.81 -7.13
CA VAL A 219 -1.83 2.19 -6.30
C VAL A 219 -0.69 1.24 -6.62
N GLY A 220 0.54 1.72 -6.68
CA GLY A 220 1.72 0.88 -6.86
C GLY A 220 1.93 -0.07 -5.67
N ALA A 221 2.51 -1.25 -5.93
CA ALA A 221 2.68 -2.28 -4.90
C ALA A 221 3.60 -1.81 -3.74
N ILE A 222 4.64 -1.06 -4.04
CA ILE A 222 5.55 -0.47 -3.03
C ILE A 222 4.81 0.56 -2.18
N GLU A 223 4.00 1.40 -2.81
CA GLU A 223 3.22 2.42 -2.12
C GLU A 223 2.17 1.80 -1.18
N ALA A 224 1.49 0.74 -1.63
CA ALA A 224 0.58 -0.02 -0.78
C ALA A 224 1.30 -0.60 0.45
N PHE A 225 2.54 -1.07 0.30
CA PHE A 225 3.34 -1.58 1.40
C PHE A 225 3.74 -0.48 2.39
N LYS A 226 4.13 0.70 1.89
CA LYS A 226 4.40 1.88 2.74
C LYS A 226 3.17 2.26 3.56
N HIS A 227 1.99 2.36 2.95
CA HIS A 227 0.75 2.67 3.66
C HIS A 227 0.42 1.65 4.77
N ALA A 228 0.71 0.37 4.55
CA ALA A 228 0.51 -0.65 5.57
C ALA A 228 1.46 -0.46 6.76
N ILE A 229 2.73 -0.12 6.52
CA ILE A 229 3.69 0.20 7.57
C ILE A 229 3.25 1.45 8.33
N GLU A 230 2.88 2.52 7.65
CA GLU A 230 2.41 3.77 8.27
C GLU A 230 1.18 3.53 9.15
N ALA A 231 0.21 2.75 8.66
CA ALA A 231 -0.96 2.37 9.43
C ALA A 231 -0.58 1.59 10.70
N MET A 232 0.41 0.70 10.62
CA MET A 232 0.92 -0.04 11.78
C MET A 232 1.55 0.89 12.82
N TYR A 233 2.40 1.83 12.40
CA TYR A 233 2.98 2.84 13.28
C TYR A 233 1.93 3.72 13.92
N GLN A 234 0.93 4.19 13.16
CA GLN A 234 -0.17 5.00 13.68
C GLN A 234 -0.96 4.25 14.75
N GLN A 235 -1.29 2.99 14.54
CA GLN A 235 -1.99 2.17 15.54
C GLN A 235 -1.16 2.00 16.81
N MET A 236 0.14 1.79 16.70
CA MET A 236 1.05 1.63 17.84
C MET A 236 1.33 2.95 18.57
N SER A 237 1.15 4.09 17.92
CA SER A 237 1.41 5.41 18.52
C SER A 237 0.53 5.71 19.75
N VAL A 238 -0.64 5.08 19.85
CA VAL A 238 -1.53 5.18 21.03
C VAL A 238 -0.79 4.71 22.29
N PHE A 239 -0.08 3.60 22.22
CA PHE A 239 0.69 3.06 23.34
C PHE A 239 1.89 3.94 23.69
N LYS A 240 2.56 4.49 22.66
CA LYS A 240 3.68 5.41 22.84
C LYS A 240 3.27 6.63 23.66
N GLY A 241 2.14 7.26 23.34
CA GLY A 241 1.65 8.45 24.03
C GLY A 241 1.30 8.21 25.50
N VAL A 242 0.72 7.04 25.82
CA VAL A 242 0.29 6.71 27.20
C VAL A 242 1.45 6.21 28.06
N LEU A 243 2.36 5.43 27.49
CA LEU A 243 3.42 4.72 28.23
C LEU A 243 4.77 5.46 28.20
N ASN A 244 4.87 6.62 27.54
CA ASN A 244 6.12 7.36 27.34
C ASN A 244 7.27 6.49 26.79
N ILE A 245 6.95 5.64 25.81
CA ILE A 245 7.93 4.73 25.20
C ILE A 245 8.86 5.54 24.31
N ASP A 246 10.16 5.49 24.59
CA ASP A 246 11.19 6.05 23.72
C ASP A 246 11.60 4.99 22.68
N VAL A 247 11.13 5.17 21.46
CA VAL A 247 11.43 4.25 20.34
C VAL A 247 12.86 4.43 19.84
N SER A 248 13.47 5.60 20.07
CA SER A 248 14.84 5.89 19.63
C SER A 248 15.90 5.14 20.44
N ALA A 249 15.59 4.79 21.68
CA ALA A 249 16.54 4.06 22.55
C ALA A 249 16.87 2.64 22.03
N GLY A 250 15.95 1.98 21.35
CA GLY A 250 16.17 0.66 20.74
C GLY A 250 17.04 0.70 19.48
N LEU A 251 16.91 1.75 18.70
CA LEU A 251 17.68 1.96 17.46
C LEU A 251 19.15 2.31 17.77
N ASN A 252 19.38 3.09 18.81
CA ASN A 252 20.73 3.55 19.18
C ASN A 252 21.63 2.46 19.80
N ALA A 253 21.06 1.38 20.30
CA ALA A 253 21.84 0.35 21.01
C ALA A 253 22.62 -0.61 20.09
N GLN A 254 22.23 -0.76 18.82
CA GLN A 254 22.84 -1.73 17.89
C GLN A 254 23.36 -1.15 16.58
N THR A 255 23.08 0.12 16.28
CA THR A 255 23.40 0.75 14.98
C THR A 255 24.70 1.56 14.97
N SER A 256 25.50 1.48 16.02
CA SER A 256 26.80 2.22 16.09
C SER A 256 27.86 1.79 15.06
N GLY A 257 27.53 1.00 14.08
CA GLY A 257 28.47 0.45 13.11
C GLY A 257 28.07 0.41 11.63
N SER A 258 26.82 0.68 11.25
CA SER A 258 26.43 0.61 9.84
C SER A 258 26.14 2.00 9.26
N GLU A 259 26.67 2.29 8.07
CA GLU A 259 26.39 3.52 7.33
C GLU A 259 24.87 3.67 7.04
N HIS A 260 24.15 2.57 6.92
CA HIS A 260 22.70 2.56 6.71
C HIS A 260 21.88 3.06 7.91
N ALA A 261 22.40 2.96 9.13
CA ALA A 261 21.74 3.50 10.31
C ALA A 261 21.69 5.02 10.31
N LYS A 262 22.71 5.67 9.76
CA LYS A 262 22.74 7.13 9.62
C LYS A 262 21.69 7.63 8.63
N LEU A 263 21.37 6.84 7.61
CA LEU A 263 20.38 7.20 6.59
C LEU A 263 18.93 7.19 7.11
N LEU A 264 18.68 6.46 8.20
CA LEU A 264 17.35 6.38 8.86
C LEU A 264 17.16 7.41 9.98
N GLN A 265 18.20 8.21 10.27
CA GLN A 265 18.12 9.28 11.26
C GLN A 265 17.27 10.44 10.75
N SER A 266 16.59 11.12 11.69
CA SER A 266 15.83 12.34 11.37
C SER A 266 16.77 13.47 10.95
N ILE A 267 16.36 14.28 10.00
CA ILE A 267 17.06 15.49 9.58
C ILE A 267 17.33 16.45 10.74
N GLU A 268 16.50 16.43 11.78
CA GLU A 268 16.69 17.25 12.99
C GLU A 268 18.03 16.94 13.70
N GLU A 269 18.57 15.73 13.58
CA GLU A 269 19.85 15.32 14.17
C GLU A 269 21.07 15.94 13.47
N LEU A 270 20.90 16.46 12.24
CA LEU A 270 21.96 17.18 11.52
C LEU A 270 22.25 18.58 12.08
N ASN A 271 21.45 19.05 13.06
CA ASN A 271 21.60 20.40 13.64
C ASN A 271 21.67 21.53 12.61
N LEU A 272 20.91 21.42 11.53
CA LEU A 272 20.84 22.42 10.47
C LEU A 272 20.26 23.73 11.01
N SER A 273 20.59 24.83 10.35
CA SER A 273 19.96 26.12 10.68
C SER A 273 18.44 26.03 10.53
N ALA A 274 17.70 26.78 11.35
CA ALA A 274 16.23 26.82 11.34
C ALA A 274 15.65 27.10 9.94
N ARG A 275 16.40 27.79 9.08
CA ARG A 275 16.02 28.09 7.72
C ARG A 275 16.14 26.86 6.81
N SER A 276 17.23 26.10 6.93
CA SER A 276 17.48 24.87 6.19
C SER A 276 16.50 23.78 6.61
N SER A 277 16.27 23.60 7.91
CA SER A 277 15.31 22.66 8.47
C SER A 277 13.87 22.95 7.99
N ASN A 278 13.42 24.21 8.05
CA ASN A 278 12.10 24.60 7.55
C ASN A 278 11.90 24.41 6.03
N CYS A 279 13.00 24.47 5.25
CA CYS A 279 12.94 24.22 3.81
C CYS A 279 12.75 22.73 3.52
N LEU A 280 13.45 21.88 4.24
CA LEU A 280 13.36 20.41 4.12
C LEU A 280 12.01 19.90 4.62
N ASP A 281 11.48 20.45 5.73
CA ASP A 281 10.15 20.15 6.25
C ASP A 281 9.04 20.48 5.23
N LYS A 282 9.15 21.63 4.55
CA LYS A 282 8.19 22.01 3.49
C LYS A 282 8.28 21.15 2.24
N ALA A 283 9.42 20.52 2.02
CA ALA A 283 9.65 19.56 0.95
C ALA A 283 9.30 18.12 1.37
N GLU A 284 8.75 17.94 2.60
CA GLU A 284 8.39 16.65 3.21
C GLU A 284 9.58 15.67 3.36
N ILE A 285 10.81 16.17 3.35
CA ILE A 285 12.03 15.40 3.55
C ILE A 285 12.29 15.31 5.06
N ARG A 286 12.22 14.11 5.63
CA ARG A 286 12.29 13.88 7.08
C ARG A 286 13.50 13.08 7.53
N PHE A 287 14.09 12.29 6.63
CA PHE A 287 15.19 11.39 6.93
C PHE A 287 16.44 11.75 6.13
N ILE A 288 17.61 11.53 6.75
CA ILE A 288 18.92 11.77 6.11
C ILE A 288 19.06 10.95 4.82
N GLY A 289 18.49 9.73 4.78
CA GLY A 289 18.51 8.89 3.60
C GLY A 289 17.77 9.47 2.39
N GLU A 290 16.66 10.17 2.61
CA GLU A 290 15.94 10.87 1.54
C GLU A 290 16.79 11.99 0.95
N LEU A 291 17.47 12.73 1.81
CA LEU A 291 18.38 13.80 1.41
C LEU A 291 19.62 13.27 0.66
N ALA A 292 20.17 12.14 1.09
CA ALA A 292 21.34 11.51 0.48
C ALA A 292 21.05 10.89 -0.91
N LEU A 293 19.80 10.57 -1.21
CA LEU A 293 19.36 10.04 -2.50
C LEU A 293 19.04 11.13 -3.54
N MET A 294 18.91 12.39 -3.10
CA MET A 294 18.65 13.52 -3.98
C MET A 294 19.90 13.95 -4.74
N ASP A 295 19.76 14.24 -6.02
CA ASP A 295 20.84 14.80 -6.79
C ASP A 295 20.98 16.32 -6.54
N GLU A 296 22.12 16.89 -6.97
CA GLU A 296 22.42 18.31 -6.74
C GLU A 296 21.43 19.26 -7.46
N ASN A 297 20.76 18.82 -8.51
CA ASN A 297 19.78 19.61 -9.25
C ASN A 297 18.45 19.59 -8.52
N GLU A 298 18.03 18.45 -8.01
CA GLU A 298 16.81 18.29 -7.19
C GLU A 298 16.90 19.14 -5.93
N LEU A 299 18.07 19.16 -5.25
CA LEU A 299 18.30 20.04 -4.10
C LEU A 299 18.20 21.53 -4.45
N LYS A 300 18.64 21.94 -5.65
CA LYS A 300 18.55 23.35 -6.10
C LYS A 300 17.12 23.77 -6.47
N GLU A 301 16.28 22.83 -6.84
CA GLU A 301 14.87 23.08 -7.20
C GLU A 301 13.95 23.23 -5.97
N LEU A 302 14.43 22.88 -4.77
CA LEU A 302 13.67 23.06 -3.54
C LEU A 302 13.39 24.55 -3.30
N LYS A 303 12.09 24.89 -3.23
CA LYS A 303 11.64 26.27 -3.01
C LYS A 303 12.23 26.85 -1.72
N ASN A 304 12.87 28.00 -1.82
CA ASN A 304 13.50 28.77 -0.74
C ASN A 304 14.82 28.21 -0.19
N LEU A 305 15.45 27.25 -0.84
CA LEU A 305 16.80 26.82 -0.49
C LEU A 305 17.83 27.79 -1.10
N GLY A 306 18.47 28.60 -0.24
CA GLY A 306 19.53 29.54 -0.64
C GLY A 306 20.90 28.86 -0.78
N LYS A 307 21.86 29.51 -1.49
CA LYS A 307 23.22 28.98 -1.66
C LYS A 307 23.92 28.59 -0.34
N LYS A 308 23.74 29.37 0.74
CA LYS A 308 24.29 29.06 2.05
C LYS A 308 23.67 27.82 2.70
N SER A 309 22.35 27.62 2.56
CA SER A 309 21.66 26.44 3.06
C SER A 309 22.07 25.18 2.27
N LEU A 310 22.36 25.34 0.99
CA LEU A 310 22.83 24.24 0.14
C LEU A 310 24.27 23.81 0.51
N GLU A 311 25.13 24.78 0.85
CA GLU A 311 26.48 24.50 1.35
C GLU A 311 26.45 23.83 2.74
N GLU A 312 25.54 24.26 3.61
CA GLU A 312 25.32 23.67 4.95
C GLU A 312 24.85 22.20 4.88
N ILE A 313 23.98 21.89 3.92
CA ILE A 313 23.46 20.51 3.71
C ILE A 313 24.54 19.60 3.09
N LYS A 314 25.47 20.16 2.31
CA LYS A 314 26.57 19.42 1.69
C LYS A 314 27.77 19.20 2.62
N ALA A 315 27.88 19.93 3.69
CA ALA A 315 28.99 19.83 4.65
C ALA A 315 28.75 18.69 5.65
#